data_0e14cf47b3d9ad1e49e2cc93244560e1
#
_entry.id   0e14cf47b3d9ad1e49e2cc93244560e1
#
_cell.length_a   1.000
_cell.length_b   1.000
_cell.length_c   1.000
_cell.angle_alpha   90.00
_cell.angle_beta   90.00
_cell.angle_gamma   90.00
#
_symmetry.space_group_name_H-M   'P 1'
#
loop_
_entity.id
_entity.type
_entity.pdbx_description
1 polymer ?
#
loop_
_entity_poly.entity_id
_entity_poly.type
_entity_poly.pdbx_seq_one_letter_code
_entity_poly.pdbx_strand_id
1 'polypeptide(L)'
;AEESVRIPGELQTLDISPRAKGYRGMWKRVPIGPCSFISPFNFPLNLAAHKVAPAIAAGCPFVMKPASRTPLGAIIMGEVLAETSLPKGAFSILPCSRDGADLFTVDERLKLLSFTGSPGVGWDLKAKCGKKKVVLELGGNAAVVVDSDTRDIDDAIERIIFGTFYQ
;
A
#
# COMPACT_ATOMS: atom_id res chain seq x y z
N ALA A 1 3.28 7.12 7.94
CA ALA A 1 4.75 7.22 8.01
C ALA A 1 5.27 6.85 9.40
N GLU A 2 4.74 7.43 10.48
CA GLU A 2 5.19 7.14 11.84
C GLU A 2 5.10 5.65 12.21
N GLU A 3 3.99 4.99 11.92
CA GLU A 3 3.84 3.55 12.15
C GLU A 3 4.83 2.71 11.33
N SER A 4 5.19 3.16 10.15
CA SER A 4 6.11 2.42 9.28
C SER A 4 7.55 2.41 9.80
N VAL A 5 7.97 3.42 10.57
CA VAL A 5 9.31 3.46 11.18
C VAL A 5 9.39 2.68 12.50
N ARG A 6 8.25 2.28 13.05
CA ARG A 6 8.15 1.49 14.28
C ARG A 6 8.25 -0.02 14.07
N ILE A 7 8.68 -0.48 12.90
CA ILE A 7 8.80 -1.91 12.61
C ILE A 7 10.22 -2.37 12.93
N PRO A 8 10.54 -2.70 14.21
CA PRO A 8 11.86 -3.15 14.61
C PRO A 8 12.12 -4.60 14.16
N GLY A 9 13.33 -5.03 14.30
CA GLY A 9 13.63 -6.44 14.44
C GLY A 9 13.52 -6.86 15.90
N GLU A 10 13.82 -8.11 16.17
CA GLU A 10 13.87 -8.67 17.52
C GLU A 10 15.18 -9.42 17.73
N LEU A 11 15.68 -9.32 18.97
CA LEU A 11 16.75 -10.18 19.46
C LEU A 11 16.10 -11.27 20.31
N GLN A 12 16.37 -12.53 19.97
CA GLN A 12 15.83 -13.68 20.68
C GLN A 12 16.97 -14.57 21.18
N THR A 13 16.80 -15.15 22.36
CA THR A 13 17.68 -16.23 22.84
C THR A 13 17.18 -17.55 22.24
N LEU A 14 18.11 -18.38 21.78
CA LEU A 14 17.83 -19.69 21.19
C LEU A 14 18.18 -20.85 22.11
N ASP A 15 18.33 -20.59 23.40
CA ASP A 15 18.82 -21.53 24.43
C ASP A 15 17.74 -22.52 24.93
N ILE A 16 16.79 -22.87 24.06
CA ILE A 16 15.71 -23.84 24.35
C ILE A 16 16.26 -25.27 24.56
N SER A 17 17.45 -25.56 24.06
CA SER A 17 18.06 -26.87 24.20
C SER A 17 19.52 -26.76 24.66
N PRO A 18 20.10 -27.79 25.31
CA PRO A 18 21.50 -27.78 25.72
C PRO A 18 22.51 -27.48 24.58
N ARG A 19 22.16 -27.92 23.35
CA ARG A 19 22.96 -27.66 22.14
C ARG A 19 22.95 -26.21 21.70
N ALA A 20 21.90 -25.48 22.02
CA ALA A 20 21.72 -24.07 21.63
C ALA A 20 22.14 -23.09 22.74
N LYS A 21 22.70 -23.60 23.85
CA LYS A 21 23.15 -22.76 24.97
C LYS A 21 24.19 -21.72 24.51
N GLY A 22 23.86 -20.44 24.73
CA GLY A 22 24.70 -19.31 24.33
C GLY A 22 24.46 -18.79 22.93
N TYR A 23 23.60 -19.42 22.13
CA TYR A 23 23.21 -18.90 20.82
C TYR A 23 22.19 -17.77 20.97
N ARG A 24 22.35 -16.76 20.14
CA ARG A 24 21.39 -15.64 20.02
C ARG A 24 20.92 -15.58 18.58
N GLY A 25 19.61 -15.46 18.39
CA GLY A 25 18.98 -15.21 17.09
C GLY A 25 18.55 -13.76 16.99
N MET A 26 18.79 -13.14 15.86
CA MET A 26 18.30 -11.81 15.55
C MET A 26 17.64 -11.82 14.19
N TRP A 27 16.47 -11.21 14.08
CA TRP A 27 15.88 -10.89 12.80
C TRP A 27 15.69 -9.38 12.66
N LYS A 28 15.77 -8.88 11.44
CA LYS A 28 15.62 -7.47 11.13
C LYS A 28 14.83 -7.33 9.84
N ARG A 29 13.93 -6.34 9.78
CA ARG A 29 13.28 -5.96 8.53
C ARG A 29 14.25 -5.11 7.71
N VAL A 30 14.29 -5.40 6.40
CA VAL A 30 15.08 -4.66 5.43
C VAL A 30 14.19 -4.26 4.25
N PRO A 31 14.51 -3.19 3.51
CA PRO A 31 13.77 -2.82 2.30
C PRO A 31 13.68 -4.01 1.34
N ILE A 32 12.49 -4.25 0.79
CA ILE A 32 12.28 -5.33 -0.18
C ILE A 32 12.90 -5.01 -1.54
N GLY A 33 13.18 -3.75 -1.80
CA GLY A 33 13.63 -3.23 -3.09
C GLY A 33 12.59 -2.35 -3.78
N PRO A 34 12.77 -2.07 -5.07
CA PRO A 34 11.85 -1.21 -5.82
C PRO A 34 10.43 -1.76 -5.84
N CYS A 35 9.46 -0.87 -5.63
CA CYS A 35 8.03 -1.20 -5.58
C CYS A 35 7.27 -0.54 -6.73
N SER A 36 6.15 -1.13 -7.12
CA SER A 36 5.21 -0.55 -8.07
C SER A 36 3.87 -0.28 -7.38
N PHE A 37 3.29 0.89 -7.63
CA PHE A 37 2.04 1.32 -7.03
C PHE A 37 1.04 1.77 -8.08
N ILE A 38 -0.21 1.36 -7.93
CA ILE A 38 -1.33 1.80 -8.74
C ILE A 38 -2.43 2.26 -7.79
N SER A 39 -2.80 3.54 -7.86
CA SER A 39 -3.82 4.14 -7.00
C SER A 39 -5.14 4.39 -7.76
N PRO A 40 -6.29 4.34 -7.08
CA PRO A 40 -7.60 4.59 -7.67
C PRO A 40 -7.92 6.09 -7.71
N PHE A 41 -9.09 6.43 -8.25
CA PHE A 41 -9.52 7.80 -8.50
C PHE A 41 -10.32 8.42 -7.32
N ASN A 42 -10.93 7.61 -6.49
CA ASN A 42 -11.93 8.06 -5.52
C ASN A 42 -11.34 8.86 -4.33
N PHE A 43 -10.17 8.49 -3.83
CA PHE A 43 -9.41 9.29 -2.87
C PHE A 43 -7.98 9.50 -3.40
N PRO A 44 -7.80 10.33 -4.43
CA PRO A 44 -6.59 10.33 -5.26
C PRO A 44 -5.32 10.73 -4.50
N LEU A 45 -5.42 11.59 -3.50
CA LEU A 45 -4.29 11.97 -2.66
C LEU A 45 -4.08 10.96 -1.54
N ASN A 46 -5.15 10.61 -0.81
CA ASN A 46 -5.08 9.76 0.35
C ASN A 46 -4.60 8.34 0.02
N LEU A 47 -5.19 7.70 -1.00
CA LEU A 47 -4.82 6.33 -1.38
C LEU A 47 -3.45 6.25 -2.09
N ALA A 48 -2.97 7.34 -2.68
CA ALA A 48 -1.58 7.46 -3.08
C ALA A 48 -0.66 7.56 -1.86
N ALA A 49 -0.98 8.40 -0.88
CA ALA A 49 -0.21 8.57 0.35
C ALA A 49 -0.08 7.27 1.16
N HIS A 50 -1.13 6.42 1.20
CA HIS A 50 -1.09 5.10 1.84
C HIS A 50 -0.03 4.16 1.28
N LYS A 51 0.43 4.37 0.05
CA LYS A 51 1.47 3.59 -0.60
C LYS A 51 2.84 4.28 -0.49
N VAL A 52 2.87 5.58 -0.74
CA VAL A 52 4.10 6.39 -0.78
C VAL A 52 4.74 6.53 0.59
N ALA A 53 3.96 6.91 1.60
CA ALA A 53 4.49 7.16 2.94
C ALA A 53 5.17 5.93 3.58
N PRO A 54 4.56 4.73 3.59
CA PRO A 54 5.24 3.55 4.12
C PRO A 54 6.43 3.10 3.26
N ALA A 55 6.41 3.31 1.94
CA ALA A 55 7.55 2.98 1.09
C ALA A 55 8.78 3.83 1.45
N ILE A 56 8.59 5.15 1.59
CA ILE A 56 9.67 6.07 2.01
C ILE A 56 10.19 5.68 3.39
N ALA A 57 9.30 5.46 4.35
CA ALA A 57 9.66 5.10 5.71
C ALA A 57 10.41 3.76 5.80
N ALA A 58 10.08 2.81 4.91
CA ALA A 58 10.77 1.52 4.81
C ALA A 58 12.05 1.57 3.94
N GLY A 59 12.38 2.70 3.33
CA GLY A 59 13.53 2.84 2.44
C GLY A 59 13.38 2.11 1.10
N CYS A 60 12.15 1.91 0.63
CA CYS A 60 11.86 1.26 -0.65
C CYS A 60 11.65 2.30 -1.75
N PRO A 61 12.48 2.35 -2.79
CA PRO A 61 12.21 3.18 -3.95
C PRO A 61 10.96 2.67 -4.68
N PHE A 62 10.27 3.57 -5.40
CA PHE A 62 9.02 3.18 -6.05
C PHE A 62 8.74 3.91 -7.36
N VAL A 63 7.92 3.27 -8.17
CA VAL A 63 7.23 3.88 -9.30
C VAL A 63 5.72 3.84 -9.02
N MET A 64 5.02 4.96 -9.28
CA MET A 64 3.59 5.06 -9.03
C MET A 64 2.85 5.49 -10.29
N LYS A 65 1.80 4.74 -10.61
CA LYS A 65 0.80 5.13 -11.60
C LYS A 65 -0.43 5.68 -10.87
N PRO A 66 -0.70 6.98 -10.92
CA PRO A 66 -1.95 7.53 -10.43
C PRO A 66 -3.11 7.15 -11.34
N ALA A 67 -4.34 7.26 -10.84
CA ALA A 67 -5.52 7.11 -11.67
C ALA A 67 -5.56 8.17 -12.78
N SER A 68 -5.89 7.74 -14.00
CA SER A 68 -5.89 8.64 -15.16
C SER A 68 -6.91 9.79 -15.04
N ARG A 69 -8.00 9.58 -14.30
CA ARG A 69 -9.03 10.61 -14.06
C ARG A 69 -8.60 11.68 -13.07
N THR A 70 -7.72 11.35 -12.11
CA THR A 70 -7.36 12.22 -10.98
C THR A 70 -5.86 12.16 -10.67
N PRO A 71 -4.98 12.47 -11.64
CA PRO A 71 -3.54 12.31 -11.45
C PRO A 71 -2.90 13.43 -10.63
N LEU A 72 -3.54 14.62 -10.57
CA LEU A 72 -2.92 15.85 -10.05
C LEU A 72 -2.45 15.73 -8.59
N GLY A 73 -3.25 15.12 -7.71
CA GLY A 73 -2.87 14.96 -6.31
C GLY A 73 -1.57 14.16 -6.13
N ALA A 74 -1.38 13.10 -6.90
CA ALA A 74 -0.14 12.32 -6.86
C ALA A 74 1.04 13.07 -7.51
N ILE A 75 0.80 13.84 -8.58
CA ILE A 75 1.83 14.66 -9.22
C ILE A 75 2.33 15.73 -8.25
N ILE A 76 1.43 16.48 -7.62
CA ILE A 76 1.78 17.49 -6.60
C ILE A 76 2.55 16.84 -5.43
N MET A 77 2.12 15.65 -4.98
CA MET A 77 2.87 14.91 -3.98
C MET A 77 4.31 14.61 -4.45
N GLY A 78 4.49 14.23 -5.72
CA GLY A 78 5.80 14.03 -6.31
C GLY A 78 6.64 15.32 -6.35
N GLU A 79 6.04 16.46 -6.67
CA GLU A 79 6.71 17.77 -6.64
C GLU A 79 7.19 18.11 -5.23
N VAL A 80 6.33 17.98 -4.23
CA VAL A 80 6.69 18.18 -2.81
C VAL A 80 7.81 17.23 -2.37
N LEU A 81 7.76 15.96 -2.75
CA LEU A 81 8.83 15.01 -2.44
C LEU A 81 10.16 15.38 -3.12
N ALA A 82 10.11 15.95 -4.31
CA ALA A 82 11.32 16.37 -5.04
C ALA A 82 12.04 17.56 -4.36
N GLU A 83 11.35 18.35 -3.54
CA GLU A 83 11.93 19.41 -2.72
C GLU A 83 12.61 18.90 -1.44
N THR A 84 12.45 17.62 -1.13
CA THR A 84 13.05 17.02 0.07
C THR A 84 14.46 16.49 -0.20
N SER A 85 15.14 16.02 0.84
CA SER A 85 16.46 15.39 0.75
C SER A 85 16.42 13.93 0.27
N LEU A 86 15.31 13.45 -0.27
CA LEU A 86 15.23 12.10 -0.84
C LEU A 86 16.24 11.92 -1.98
N PRO A 87 16.95 10.79 -2.03
CA PRO A 87 17.92 10.52 -3.10
C PRO A 87 17.28 10.54 -4.48
N LYS A 88 18.00 11.00 -5.48
CA LYS A 88 17.56 10.90 -6.89
C LYS A 88 17.28 9.44 -7.24
N GLY A 89 16.12 9.19 -7.86
CA GLY A 89 15.67 7.84 -8.18
C GLY A 89 14.91 7.12 -7.05
N ALA A 90 14.72 7.77 -5.90
CA ALA A 90 13.90 7.19 -4.82
C ALA A 90 12.43 7.00 -5.23
N PHE A 91 11.92 7.82 -6.14
CA PHE A 91 10.55 7.69 -6.62
C PHE A 91 10.37 8.21 -8.04
N SER A 92 9.27 7.76 -8.67
CA SER A 92 8.77 8.31 -9.93
C SER A 92 7.24 8.24 -9.94
N ILE A 93 6.60 9.36 -10.26
CA ILE A 93 5.14 9.42 -10.49
C ILE A 93 4.93 9.42 -12.01
N LEU A 94 4.29 8.38 -12.53
CA LEU A 94 4.22 8.09 -13.96
C LEU A 94 2.76 7.99 -14.42
N PRO A 95 2.09 9.10 -14.78
CA PRO A 95 0.81 9.02 -15.48
C PRO A 95 1.00 8.28 -16.80
N CYS A 96 0.33 7.15 -16.97
CA CYS A 96 0.41 6.36 -18.19
C CYS A 96 -0.91 5.64 -18.50
N SER A 97 -1.03 5.13 -19.73
CA SER A 97 -2.15 4.29 -20.15
C SER A 97 -2.16 2.94 -19.44
N ARG A 98 -3.19 2.13 -19.69
CA ARG A 98 -3.26 0.75 -19.17
C ARG A 98 -2.13 -0.12 -19.73
N ASP A 99 -1.81 0.03 -21.00
CA ASP A 99 -0.74 -0.75 -21.64
C ASP A 99 0.63 -0.45 -21.01
N GLY A 100 0.91 0.83 -20.71
CA GLY A 100 2.09 1.21 -19.94
C GLY A 100 2.13 0.65 -18.52
N ALA A 101 0.97 0.35 -17.95
CA ALA A 101 0.86 -0.22 -16.60
C ALA A 101 1.24 -1.71 -16.53
N ASP A 102 1.31 -2.42 -17.63
CA ASP A 102 1.74 -3.83 -17.62
C ASP A 102 3.16 -3.98 -17.06
N LEU A 103 4.06 -3.04 -17.34
CA LEU A 103 5.41 -3.03 -16.76
C LEU A 103 5.43 -2.97 -15.24
N PHE A 104 4.45 -2.31 -14.61
CA PHE A 104 4.32 -2.30 -13.14
C PHE A 104 4.12 -3.70 -12.57
N THR A 105 3.57 -4.59 -13.37
CA THR A 105 3.24 -5.96 -13.00
C THR A 105 4.35 -6.94 -13.35
N VAL A 106 4.86 -6.89 -14.57
CA VAL A 106 5.76 -7.93 -15.11
C VAL A 106 7.25 -7.62 -14.93
N ASP A 107 7.65 -6.36 -14.75
CA ASP A 107 9.07 -6.01 -14.63
C ASP A 107 9.69 -6.62 -13.37
N GLU A 108 10.66 -7.52 -13.55
CA GLU A 108 11.31 -8.28 -12.46
C GLU A 108 12.14 -7.42 -11.50
N ARG A 109 12.50 -6.20 -11.88
CA ARG A 109 13.19 -5.25 -11.00
C ARG A 109 12.30 -4.79 -9.86
N LEU A 110 10.99 -4.72 -10.09
CA LEU A 110 9.98 -4.34 -9.10
C LEU A 110 9.64 -5.57 -8.23
N LYS A 111 9.80 -5.45 -6.92
CA LYS A 111 9.69 -6.57 -5.97
C LYS A 111 8.33 -6.69 -5.30
N LEU A 112 7.56 -5.60 -5.31
CA LEU A 112 6.22 -5.54 -4.73
C LEU A 112 5.31 -4.72 -5.64
N LEU A 113 4.09 -5.21 -5.87
CA LEU A 113 2.98 -4.45 -6.44
C LEU A 113 1.99 -4.12 -5.31
N SER A 114 1.64 -2.84 -5.14
CA SER A 114 0.48 -2.43 -4.35
C SER A 114 -0.58 -1.80 -5.25
N PHE A 115 -1.74 -2.42 -5.29
CA PHE A 115 -2.88 -2.00 -6.10
C PHE A 115 -4.09 -1.73 -5.20
N THR A 116 -4.78 -0.63 -5.47
CA THR A 116 -6.11 -0.35 -4.90
C THR A 116 -7.06 -0.08 -6.06
N GLY A 117 -8.20 -0.79 -6.08
CA GLY A 117 -9.19 -0.66 -7.14
C GLY A 117 -10.18 -1.83 -7.21
N SER A 118 -10.75 -2.08 -8.40
CA SER A 118 -11.75 -3.13 -8.57
C SER A 118 -11.18 -4.55 -8.40
N PRO A 119 -11.96 -5.50 -7.86
CA PRO A 119 -11.54 -6.90 -7.66
C PRO A 119 -11.05 -7.57 -8.95
N GLY A 120 -11.80 -7.45 -10.06
CA GLY A 120 -11.41 -8.07 -11.33
C GLY A 120 -10.01 -7.64 -11.78
N VAL A 121 -9.75 -6.33 -11.80
CA VAL A 121 -8.42 -5.82 -12.17
C VAL A 121 -7.34 -6.26 -11.18
N GLY A 122 -7.63 -6.23 -9.88
CA GLY A 122 -6.65 -6.63 -8.87
C GLY A 122 -6.24 -8.10 -8.98
N TRP A 123 -7.17 -8.99 -9.23
CA TRP A 123 -6.88 -10.41 -9.40
C TRP A 123 -6.14 -10.70 -10.72
N ASP A 124 -6.48 -10.00 -11.81
CA ASP A 124 -5.74 -10.09 -13.08
C ASP A 124 -4.29 -9.64 -12.92
N LEU A 125 -4.06 -8.52 -12.24
CA LEU A 125 -2.70 -8.05 -11.95
C LEU A 125 -1.93 -9.05 -11.10
N LYS A 126 -2.56 -9.61 -10.05
CA LYS A 126 -1.93 -10.63 -9.21
C LYS A 126 -1.52 -11.86 -10.01
N ALA A 127 -2.37 -12.33 -10.91
CA ALA A 127 -2.06 -13.49 -11.76
C ALA A 127 -0.82 -13.25 -12.65
N LYS A 128 -0.60 -12.00 -13.10
CA LYS A 128 0.56 -11.61 -13.93
C LYS A 128 1.84 -11.39 -13.13
N CYS A 129 1.77 -11.19 -11.81
CA CYS A 129 2.90 -10.79 -10.98
C CYS A 129 3.96 -11.88 -10.73
N GLY A 130 3.69 -13.14 -11.05
CA GLY A 130 4.61 -14.24 -10.81
C GLY A 130 5.01 -14.35 -9.33
N LYS A 131 6.31 -14.24 -9.04
CA LYS A 131 6.87 -14.33 -7.67
C LYS A 131 6.88 -13.00 -6.91
N LYS A 132 6.47 -11.91 -7.52
CA LYS A 132 6.42 -10.58 -6.90
C LYS A 132 5.44 -10.59 -5.73
N LYS A 133 5.76 -9.89 -4.65
CA LYS A 133 4.79 -9.67 -3.58
C LYS A 133 3.67 -8.75 -4.06
N VAL A 134 2.43 -9.08 -3.69
CA VAL A 134 1.25 -8.32 -4.10
C VAL A 134 0.43 -7.94 -2.88
N VAL A 135 0.12 -6.66 -2.78
CA VAL A 135 -0.82 -6.09 -1.80
C VAL A 135 -2.01 -5.55 -2.58
N LEU A 136 -3.19 -6.08 -2.28
CA LEU A 136 -4.44 -5.72 -2.94
C LEU A 136 -5.40 -5.11 -1.92
N GLU A 137 -5.85 -3.90 -2.24
CA GLU A 137 -6.96 -3.23 -1.56
C GLU A 137 -8.10 -3.12 -2.57
N LEU A 138 -9.08 -3.98 -2.42
CA LEU A 138 -10.15 -4.18 -3.40
C LEU A 138 -11.51 -3.76 -2.82
N GLY A 139 -12.54 -3.79 -3.66
CA GLY A 139 -13.92 -3.67 -3.21
C GLY A 139 -14.32 -4.84 -2.31
N GLY A 140 -15.28 -4.60 -1.45
CA GLY A 140 -15.79 -5.59 -0.52
C GLY A 140 -17.32 -5.52 -0.41
N ASN A 141 -17.87 -6.41 0.39
CA ASN A 141 -19.29 -6.47 0.74
C ASN A 141 -19.38 -6.66 2.27
N ALA A 142 -18.95 -5.64 3.02
CA ALA A 142 -18.99 -5.66 4.46
C ALA A 142 -20.43 -5.43 4.96
N ALA A 143 -20.86 -6.21 5.94
CA ALA A 143 -22.15 -6.03 6.58
C ALA A 143 -22.07 -4.93 7.67
N VAL A 144 -23.15 -4.19 7.81
CA VAL A 144 -23.39 -3.29 8.95
C VAL A 144 -24.33 -4.01 9.90
N VAL A 145 -23.92 -4.10 11.16
CA VAL A 145 -24.74 -4.65 12.24
C VAL A 145 -25.24 -3.51 13.13
N VAL A 146 -26.53 -3.38 13.24
CA VAL A 146 -27.19 -2.41 14.15
C VAL A 146 -27.74 -3.22 15.32
N ASP A 147 -27.28 -2.93 16.53
CA ASP A 147 -27.74 -3.61 17.73
C ASP A 147 -29.12 -3.10 18.17
N SER A 148 -29.85 -3.96 18.88
CA SER A 148 -31.20 -3.69 19.38
C SER A 148 -31.26 -2.56 20.42
N ASP A 149 -30.13 -2.23 21.06
CA ASP A 149 -30.01 -1.15 22.03
C ASP A 149 -29.57 0.19 21.45
N THR A 150 -29.49 0.28 20.11
CA THR A 150 -29.15 1.53 19.40
C THR A 150 -30.15 2.62 19.79
N ARG A 151 -29.65 3.67 20.42
CA ARG A 151 -30.50 4.75 21.00
C ARG A 151 -31.08 5.69 19.96
N ASP A 152 -30.32 5.95 18.88
CA ASP A 152 -30.70 6.86 17.82
C ASP A 152 -30.60 6.10 16.49
N ILE A 153 -31.74 5.56 16.08
CA ILE A 153 -31.83 4.78 14.85
C ILE A 153 -31.78 5.68 13.60
N ASP A 154 -32.25 6.92 13.71
CA ASP A 154 -32.25 7.84 12.57
C ASP A 154 -30.81 8.31 12.27
N ASP A 155 -30.00 8.66 13.27
CA ASP A 155 -28.56 8.94 13.08
C ASP A 155 -27.83 7.70 12.51
N ALA A 156 -28.16 6.52 13.00
CA ALA A 156 -27.56 5.29 12.48
C ALA A 156 -27.89 5.08 10.98
N ILE A 157 -29.14 5.32 10.57
CA ILE A 157 -29.57 5.23 9.18
C ILE A 157 -28.82 6.25 8.31
N GLU A 158 -28.74 7.52 8.75
CA GLU A 158 -28.02 8.56 7.99
C GLU A 158 -26.55 8.19 7.78
N ARG A 159 -25.87 7.69 8.83
CA ARG A 159 -24.47 7.23 8.73
C ARG A 159 -24.30 6.05 7.80
N ILE A 160 -25.22 5.08 7.82
CA ILE A 160 -25.20 3.92 6.93
C ILE A 160 -25.38 4.36 5.49
N ILE A 161 -26.36 5.22 5.23
CA ILE A 161 -26.63 5.76 3.88
C ILE A 161 -25.39 6.52 3.37
N PHE A 162 -24.85 7.43 4.20
CA PHE A 162 -23.63 8.16 3.85
C PHE A 162 -22.48 7.21 3.54
N GLY A 163 -22.18 6.26 4.44
CA GLY A 163 -21.07 5.31 4.26
C GLY A 163 -21.24 4.38 3.05
N THR A 164 -22.50 4.09 2.67
CA THR A 164 -22.79 3.18 1.55
C THR A 164 -22.73 3.88 0.19
N PHE A 165 -23.18 5.13 0.09
CA PHE A 165 -23.41 5.81 -1.18
C PHE A 165 -22.53 7.04 -1.42
N TYR A 166 -21.68 7.41 -0.48
CA TYR A 166 -20.80 8.57 -0.62
C TYR A 166 -19.73 8.40 -1.73
N GLN A 167 -19.37 7.15 -2.03
CA GLN A 167 -18.32 6.84 -3.02
C GLN A 167 -18.70 5.66 -3.91
#